data_9993f2aeabc8bb362f009d28a08602e2
#
_entry.id   9993f2aeabc8bb362f009d28a08602e2
#
_cell.length_a   1.000
_cell.length_b   1.000
_cell.length_c   1.000
_cell.angle_alpha   90.00
_cell.angle_beta   90.00
_cell.angle_gamma   90.00
#
_symmetry.space_group_name_H-M   'P 1'
#
loop_
_entity.id
_entity.type
_entity.pdbx_description
1 polymer ?
#
loop_
_entity_poly.entity_id
_entity_poly.type
_entity_poly.pdbx_seq_one_letter_code
_entity_poly.pdbx_strand_id
1 'polypeptide(L)'
;MAAARKAGVSKIDFVLVTHFHSDHVGGAPQLAGRIPIGTFIDHGENRESNDAPTVQVWQAYEQLLATQKYKRITAKPGDTLPIQGMEATVISSDGAVIGAPLPGAGQDNPKCKDAEHFPPDQTENLRSLGVLIRFGKLRILDLGDLTRDKEAELVCPRNKLGLIDIFVVSHHGWYQSNSLVFVNGIAPRVAVMDNGAKKGGTPSAWDIIEKSPRLEGLWQLHFSEEGGAAHNVASEFIANPEGSDAANYLKLTAWPDGNFEVFNSRTQKTKRYSLR
;
A
#
# COMPACT_ATOMS: atom_id res chain seq x y z
N MET A 1 6.46 -14.65 8.67
CA MET A 1 6.93 -15.04 10.04
C MET A 1 8.42 -14.79 10.29
N ALA A 2 9.34 -15.10 9.37
CA ALA A 2 10.78 -14.85 9.60
C ALA A 2 11.08 -13.36 9.88
N ALA A 3 10.54 -12.43 9.08
CA ALA A 3 10.70 -10.99 9.30
C ALA A 3 10.13 -10.52 10.65
N ALA A 4 8.94 -10.99 11.03
CA ALA A 4 8.33 -10.65 12.32
C ALA A 4 9.20 -11.11 13.50
N ARG A 5 9.72 -12.33 13.45
CA ARG A 5 10.65 -12.83 14.48
C ARG A 5 11.92 -12.01 14.58
N LYS A 6 12.53 -11.64 13.43
CA LYS A 6 13.71 -10.78 13.41
C LYS A 6 13.43 -9.37 13.95
N ALA A 7 12.21 -8.87 13.77
CA ALA A 7 11.76 -7.61 14.35
C ALA A 7 11.36 -7.70 15.82
N GLY A 8 11.41 -8.88 16.44
CA GLY A 8 10.99 -9.08 17.83
C GLY A 8 9.48 -9.03 18.05
N VAL A 9 8.69 -9.14 16.96
CA VAL A 9 7.22 -9.11 17.03
C VAL A 9 6.71 -10.47 17.50
N SER A 10 6.10 -10.48 18.69
CA SER A 10 5.50 -11.67 19.31
C SER A 10 3.98 -11.66 19.29
N LYS A 11 3.36 -10.53 18.93
CA LYS A 11 1.91 -10.31 18.83
C LYS A 11 1.64 -9.26 17.78
N ILE A 12 0.51 -9.37 17.08
CA ILE A 12 -0.01 -8.37 16.16
C ILE A 12 -1.28 -7.79 16.78
N ASP A 13 -1.28 -6.49 17.06
CA ASP A 13 -2.46 -5.85 17.64
C ASP A 13 -3.56 -5.65 16.61
N PHE A 14 -3.20 -5.26 15.39
CA PHE A 14 -4.14 -5.06 14.28
C PHE A 14 -3.61 -5.70 12.99
N VAL A 15 -4.45 -6.45 12.30
CA VAL A 15 -4.25 -6.84 10.92
C VAL A 15 -5.22 -6.03 10.07
N LEU A 16 -4.69 -5.22 9.17
CA LEU A 16 -5.48 -4.50 8.20
C LEU A 16 -5.49 -5.31 6.90
N VAL A 17 -6.68 -5.70 6.44
CA VAL A 17 -6.92 -6.36 5.16
C VAL A 17 -7.44 -5.31 4.20
N THR A 18 -6.68 -5.00 3.17
CA THR A 18 -7.05 -3.94 2.22
C THR A 18 -8.24 -4.35 1.38
N HIS A 19 -8.24 -5.57 0.84
CA HIS A 19 -9.32 -6.17 0.06
C HIS A 19 -9.15 -7.70 0.01
N PHE A 20 -10.10 -8.41 -0.64
CA PHE A 20 -10.19 -9.85 -0.49
C PHE A 20 -9.57 -10.67 -1.63
N HIS A 21 -8.66 -10.11 -2.43
CA HIS A 21 -7.87 -10.93 -3.34
C HIS A 21 -6.90 -11.85 -2.59
N SER A 22 -6.54 -12.96 -3.23
CA SER A 22 -5.81 -14.07 -2.59
C SER A 22 -4.41 -13.68 -2.08
N ASP A 23 -3.75 -12.77 -2.73
CA ASP A 23 -2.43 -12.25 -2.35
C ASP A 23 -2.47 -11.24 -1.20
N HIS A 24 -3.67 -10.73 -0.83
CA HIS A 24 -3.87 -9.83 0.31
C HIS A 24 -4.44 -10.56 1.53
N VAL A 25 -5.48 -11.38 1.37
CA VAL A 25 -6.15 -12.02 2.50
C VAL A 25 -5.88 -13.51 2.62
N GLY A 26 -5.43 -14.17 1.55
CA GLY A 26 -5.29 -15.62 1.52
C GLY A 26 -4.35 -16.22 2.57
N GLY A 27 -3.39 -15.43 3.07
CA GLY A 27 -2.48 -15.83 4.15
C GLY A 27 -3.01 -15.63 5.57
N ALA A 28 -4.19 -15.01 5.76
CA ALA A 28 -4.70 -14.66 7.09
C ALA A 28 -4.91 -15.88 8.02
N PRO A 29 -5.50 -17.00 7.57
CA PRO A 29 -5.66 -18.19 8.42
C PRO A 29 -4.31 -18.77 8.88
N GLN A 30 -3.32 -18.81 8.00
CA GLN A 30 -1.98 -19.33 8.33
C GLN A 30 -1.23 -18.38 9.27
N LEU A 31 -1.41 -17.06 9.11
CA LEU A 31 -0.82 -16.05 10.00
C LEU A 31 -1.42 -16.20 11.41
N ALA A 32 -2.74 -16.28 11.52
CA ALA A 32 -3.45 -16.42 12.78
C ALA A 32 -3.06 -17.69 13.56
N GLY A 33 -2.74 -18.78 12.86
CA GLY A 33 -2.23 -20.01 13.48
C GLY A 33 -0.77 -19.94 13.97
N ARG A 34 -0.05 -18.82 13.71
CA ARG A 34 1.39 -18.70 13.99
C ARG A 34 1.78 -17.58 14.93
N ILE A 35 0.91 -16.59 15.10
CA ILE A 35 1.15 -15.43 15.96
C ILE A 35 -0.19 -14.93 16.52
N PRO A 36 -0.28 -14.56 17.80
CA PRO A 36 -1.48 -13.97 18.36
C PRO A 36 -1.87 -12.69 17.63
N ILE A 37 -3.15 -12.55 17.25
CA ILE A 37 -3.73 -11.39 16.60
C ILE A 37 -4.81 -10.79 17.51
N GLY A 38 -4.84 -9.47 17.63
CA GLY A 38 -5.83 -8.77 18.43
C GLY A 38 -7.13 -8.50 17.67
N THR A 39 -7.02 -7.72 16.59
CA THR A 39 -8.19 -7.21 15.85
C THR A 39 -7.91 -7.23 14.36
N PHE A 40 -8.89 -7.62 13.55
CA PHE A 40 -8.87 -7.45 12.11
C PHE A 40 -9.60 -6.17 11.72
N ILE A 41 -9.10 -5.47 10.73
CA ILE A 41 -9.70 -4.25 10.16
C ILE A 41 -9.83 -4.49 8.66
N ASP A 42 -11.02 -4.28 8.12
CA ASP A 42 -11.31 -4.48 6.69
C ASP A 42 -12.44 -3.55 6.21
N HIS A 43 -12.81 -3.64 4.92
CA HIS A 43 -13.86 -2.83 4.31
C HIS A 43 -15.28 -3.44 4.42
N GLY A 44 -15.44 -4.64 5.00
CA GLY A 44 -16.74 -5.27 5.19
C GLY A 44 -16.93 -6.53 4.36
N GLU A 45 -17.95 -6.56 3.49
CA GLU A 45 -18.28 -7.74 2.69
C GLU A 45 -17.54 -7.76 1.35
N ASN A 46 -17.21 -8.96 0.87
CA ASN A 46 -16.75 -9.13 -0.50
C ASN A 46 -17.85 -8.72 -1.51
N ARG A 47 -17.50 -7.88 -2.48
CA ARG A 47 -18.38 -7.42 -3.54
C ARG A 47 -18.16 -8.12 -4.88
N GLU A 48 -17.09 -8.88 -5.01
CA GLU A 48 -16.72 -9.62 -6.22
C GLU A 48 -17.19 -11.07 -6.15
N SER A 49 -18.52 -11.26 -6.26
CA SER A 49 -19.16 -12.57 -6.09
C SER A 49 -19.02 -13.52 -7.29
N ASN A 50 -18.56 -13.02 -8.43
CA ASN A 50 -18.39 -13.76 -9.68
C ASN A 50 -16.95 -14.29 -9.90
N ASP A 51 -16.01 -13.95 -9.02
CA ASP A 51 -14.65 -14.50 -9.00
C ASP A 51 -14.52 -15.60 -7.94
N ALA A 52 -14.51 -16.86 -8.37
CA ALA A 52 -14.51 -18.01 -7.46
C ALA A 52 -13.28 -18.05 -6.52
N PRO A 53 -12.06 -17.75 -6.96
CA PRO A 53 -10.89 -17.64 -6.06
C PRO A 53 -11.09 -16.60 -4.96
N THR A 54 -11.56 -15.42 -5.29
CA THR A 54 -11.82 -14.33 -4.32
C THR A 54 -12.91 -14.74 -3.32
N VAL A 55 -14.00 -15.32 -3.79
CA VAL A 55 -15.06 -15.86 -2.92
C VAL A 55 -14.52 -16.90 -1.95
N GLN A 56 -13.68 -17.84 -2.42
CA GLN A 56 -13.11 -18.89 -1.59
C GLN A 56 -12.22 -18.34 -0.46
N VAL A 57 -11.32 -17.40 -0.77
CA VAL A 57 -10.42 -16.85 0.25
C VAL A 57 -11.17 -15.95 1.23
N TRP A 58 -12.18 -15.21 0.76
CA TRP A 58 -13.06 -14.43 1.62
C TRP A 58 -13.85 -15.32 2.59
N GLN A 59 -14.42 -16.43 2.11
CA GLN A 59 -15.11 -17.41 2.97
C GLN A 59 -14.19 -17.99 4.04
N ALA A 60 -12.94 -18.32 3.68
CA ALA A 60 -11.94 -18.81 4.64
C ALA A 60 -11.60 -17.74 5.70
N TYR A 61 -11.52 -16.48 5.31
CA TYR A 61 -11.33 -15.35 6.21
C TYR A 61 -12.52 -15.16 7.16
N GLU A 62 -13.75 -15.15 6.66
CA GLU A 62 -14.97 -15.07 7.47
C GLU A 62 -15.07 -16.23 8.48
N GLN A 63 -14.75 -17.46 8.02
CA GLN A 63 -14.70 -18.62 8.90
C GLN A 63 -13.64 -18.46 10.00
N LEU A 64 -12.46 -17.92 9.68
CA LEU A 64 -11.42 -17.64 10.67
C LEU A 64 -11.95 -16.68 11.75
N LEU A 65 -12.56 -15.56 11.33
CA LEU A 65 -13.08 -14.56 12.26
C LEU A 65 -14.16 -15.15 13.20
N ALA A 66 -15.09 -15.90 12.64
CA ALA A 66 -16.19 -16.52 13.38
C ALA A 66 -15.71 -17.61 14.36
N THR A 67 -14.84 -18.51 13.89
CA THR A 67 -14.37 -19.66 14.68
C THR A 67 -13.49 -19.25 15.86
N GLN A 68 -12.59 -18.30 15.62
CA GLN A 68 -11.64 -17.81 16.63
C GLN A 68 -12.20 -16.63 17.43
N LYS A 69 -13.41 -16.15 17.11
CA LYS A 69 -14.06 -14.98 17.72
C LYS A 69 -13.17 -13.74 17.74
N TYR A 70 -12.45 -13.50 16.66
CA TYR A 70 -11.63 -12.30 16.52
C TYR A 70 -12.49 -11.03 16.53
N LYS A 71 -11.96 -9.97 17.11
CA LYS A 71 -12.53 -8.63 16.96
C LYS A 71 -12.36 -8.19 15.49
N ARG A 72 -13.40 -7.58 14.94
CA ARG A 72 -13.42 -6.99 13.60
C ARG A 72 -13.86 -5.54 13.69
N ILE A 73 -13.20 -4.69 12.92
CA ILE A 73 -13.60 -3.31 12.66
C ILE A 73 -13.84 -3.20 11.16
N THR A 74 -15.06 -2.93 10.74
CA THR A 74 -15.36 -2.53 9.37
C THR A 74 -15.17 -1.03 9.28
N ALA A 75 -14.11 -0.59 8.60
CA ALA A 75 -13.70 0.80 8.56
C ALA A 75 -14.25 1.52 7.34
N LYS A 76 -14.52 2.83 7.49
CA LYS A 76 -15.08 3.70 6.45
C LYS A 76 -14.17 4.89 6.19
N PRO A 77 -14.22 5.52 4.99
CA PRO A 77 -13.44 6.72 4.71
C PRO A 77 -13.70 7.82 5.75
N GLY A 78 -12.63 8.35 6.31
CA GLY A 78 -12.66 9.36 7.38
C GLY A 78 -12.52 8.78 8.79
N ASP A 79 -12.65 7.48 9.00
CA ASP A 79 -12.44 6.88 10.31
C ASP A 79 -10.95 7.00 10.73
N THR A 80 -10.73 7.23 12.02
CA THR A 80 -9.41 7.11 12.63
C THR A 80 -9.28 5.76 13.30
N LEU A 81 -8.27 4.98 12.90
CA LEU A 81 -8.04 3.65 13.45
C LEU A 81 -7.44 3.74 14.85
N PRO A 82 -7.79 2.83 15.77
CA PRO A 82 -7.38 2.88 17.19
C PRO A 82 -5.93 2.41 17.41
N ILE A 83 -4.99 2.95 16.64
CA ILE A 83 -3.56 2.59 16.68
C ILE A 83 -2.83 3.60 17.56
N GLN A 84 -2.19 3.13 18.63
CA GLN A 84 -1.48 4.01 19.55
C GLN A 84 -0.15 4.51 18.96
N GLY A 85 0.20 5.77 19.25
CA GLY A 85 1.47 6.38 18.85
C GLY A 85 1.51 6.93 17.43
N MET A 86 0.44 6.75 16.65
CA MET A 86 0.30 7.33 15.32
C MET A 86 -1.17 7.61 15.02
N GLU A 87 -1.42 8.52 14.08
CA GLU A 87 -2.77 8.78 13.56
C GLU A 87 -2.91 8.05 12.22
N ALA A 88 -3.80 7.08 12.16
CA ALA A 88 -4.09 6.33 10.94
C ALA A 88 -5.52 6.66 10.48
N THR A 89 -5.65 7.40 9.40
CA THR A 89 -6.94 7.81 8.84
C THR A 89 -7.26 6.95 7.62
N VAL A 90 -8.46 6.39 7.60
CA VAL A 90 -8.97 5.62 6.45
C VAL A 90 -9.28 6.60 5.31
N ILE A 91 -8.66 6.36 4.14
CA ILE A 91 -8.76 7.22 2.97
C ILE A 91 -9.76 6.68 1.95
N SER A 92 -9.78 5.37 1.79
CA SER A 92 -10.69 4.64 0.91
C SER A 92 -11.20 3.38 1.59
N SER A 93 -12.40 2.94 1.25
CA SER A 93 -12.98 1.69 1.73
C SER A 93 -14.28 1.40 0.98
N ASP A 94 -14.54 0.13 0.62
CA ASP A 94 -15.75 -0.35 -0.08
C ASP A 94 -16.18 0.53 -1.27
N GLY A 95 -15.19 0.99 -2.06
CA GLY A 95 -15.42 1.80 -3.26
C GLY A 95 -15.70 3.29 -3.01
N ALA A 96 -15.73 3.73 -1.77
CA ALA A 96 -15.80 5.14 -1.41
C ALA A 96 -14.43 5.70 -1.01
N VAL A 97 -14.26 7.02 -1.17
CA VAL A 97 -13.07 7.76 -0.73
C VAL A 97 -13.47 8.92 0.17
N ILE A 98 -12.52 9.50 0.89
CA ILE A 98 -12.78 10.71 1.73
C ILE A 98 -13.38 11.83 0.89
N GLY A 99 -14.41 12.50 1.44
CA GLY A 99 -15.10 13.61 0.78
C GLY A 99 -14.34 14.93 0.87
N ALA A 100 -13.67 15.20 1.98
CA ALA A 100 -12.98 16.45 2.28
C ALA A 100 -11.45 16.27 2.35
N PRO A 101 -10.68 17.33 2.05
CA PRO A 101 -9.24 17.30 2.23
C PRO A 101 -8.83 17.09 3.69
N LEU A 102 -7.75 16.34 3.89
CA LEU A 102 -7.11 16.18 5.19
C LEU A 102 -6.39 17.45 5.64
N PRO A 103 -6.09 17.61 6.93
CA PRO A 103 -5.32 18.77 7.41
C PRO A 103 -4.00 18.97 6.66
N GLY A 104 -3.80 20.18 6.11
CA GLY A 104 -2.63 20.55 5.32
C GLY A 104 -2.70 20.16 3.84
N ALA A 105 -3.81 19.56 3.39
CA ALA A 105 -4.10 19.26 1.99
C ALA A 105 -5.11 20.29 1.40
N GLY A 106 -5.67 19.97 0.22
CA GLY A 106 -6.72 20.77 -0.42
C GLY A 106 -6.20 21.74 -1.49
N GLN A 107 -4.93 21.64 -1.85
CA GLN A 107 -4.37 22.42 -2.96
C GLN A 107 -4.92 21.92 -4.29
N ASP A 108 -5.10 22.83 -5.24
CA ASP A 108 -5.48 22.46 -6.59
C ASP A 108 -4.39 21.58 -7.23
N ASN A 109 -4.80 20.55 -7.94
CA ASN A 109 -3.89 19.71 -8.67
C ASN A 109 -3.92 20.05 -10.17
N PRO A 110 -2.92 20.79 -10.68
CA PRO A 110 -2.91 21.25 -12.07
C PRO A 110 -2.85 20.11 -13.09
N LYS A 111 -2.45 18.91 -12.68
CA LYS A 111 -2.42 17.73 -13.54
C LYS A 111 -3.81 17.13 -13.81
N CYS A 112 -4.85 17.56 -13.07
CA CYS A 112 -6.21 17.05 -13.28
C CYS A 112 -6.77 17.35 -14.68
N LYS A 113 -6.29 18.39 -15.35
CA LYS A 113 -6.64 18.69 -16.75
C LYS A 113 -6.13 17.61 -17.74
N ASP A 114 -5.08 16.91 -17.35
CA ASP A 114 -4.42 15.86 -18.13
C ASP A 114 -4.84 14.47 -17.63
N ALA A 115 -5.84 14.39 -16.72
CA ALA A 115 -6.28 13.13 -16.15
C ALA A 115 -6.92 12.24 -17.23
N GLU A 116 -6.39 11.04 -17.39
CA GLU A 116 -7.01 10.02 -18.22
C GLU A 116 -8.32 9.58 -17.57
N HIS A 117 -9.34 9.39 -18.39
CA HIS A 117 -10.61 8.86 -17.92
C HIS A 117 -10.59 7.33 -18.02
N PHE A 118 -10.67 6.67 -16.89
CA PHE A 118 -10.79 5.22 -16.81
C PHE A 118 -12.22 4.83 -16.47
N PRO A 119 -12.77 3.77 -17.07
CA PRO A 119 -14.02 3.21 -16.60
C PRO A 119 -13.84 2.72 -15.16
N PRO A 120 -14.89 2.84 -14.31
CA PRO A 120 -14.83 2.32 -12.96
C PRO A 120 -14.50 0.83 -12.93
N ASP A 121 -13.53 0.46 -12.12
CA ASP A 121 -13.23 -0.94 -11.85
C ASP A 121 -14.42 -1.62 -11.14
N GLN A 122 -14.60 -2.93 -11.35
CA GLN A 122 -15.71 -3.70 -10.78
C GLN A 122 -15.24 -4.77 -9.81
N THR A 123 -13.92 -4.85 -9.58
CA THR A 123 -13.28 -5.87 -8.74
C THR A 123 -13.13 -5.41 -7.28
N GLU A 124 -12.59 -6.28 -6.46
CA GLU A 124 -12.21 -5.96 -5.09
C GLU A 124 -11.12 -4.89 -5.01
N ASN A 125 -10.30 -4.69 -6.05
CA ASN A 125 -9.28 -3.63 -6.07
C ASN A 125 -9.88 -2.25 -5.80
N LEU A 126 -10.99 -1.91 -6.48
CA LEU A 126 -11.73 -0.65 -6.25
C LEU A 126 -12.19 -0.50 -4.79
N ARG A 127 -12.37 -1.62 -4.06
CA ARG A 127 -12.83 -1.67 -2.67
C ARG A 127 -11.73 -1.45 -1.64
N SER A 128 -10.47 -1.41 -2.07
CA SER A 128 -9.31 -1.36 -1.19
C SER A 128 -9.45 -0.36 -0.06
N LEU A 129 -9.29 -0.87 1.16
CA LEU A 129 -9.17 -0.08 2.38
C LEU A 129 -7.77 0.54 2.38
N GLY A 130 -7.70 1.82 2.07
CA GLY A 130 -6.48 2.59 2.08
C GLY A 130 -6.35 3.45 3.32
N VAL A 131 -5.13 3.65 3.80
CA VAL A 131 -4.84 4.43 4.99
C VAL A 131 -3.75 5.45 4.74
N LEU A 132 -3.90 6.63 5.34
CA LEU A 132 -2.83 7.59 5.53
C LEU A 132 -2.42 7.58 7.00
N ILE A 133 -1.16 7.26 7.24
CA ILE A 133 -0.58 7.23 8.58
C ILE A 133 0.25 8.49 8.78
N ARG A 134 -0.05 9.23 9.85
CA ARG A 134 0.77 10.33 10.34
C ARG A 134 1.55 9.86 11.56
N PHE A 135 2.88 9.89 11.44
CA PHE A 135 3.78 9.57 12.53
C PHE A 135 4.72 10.74 12.79
N GLY A 136 4.38 11.55 13.75
CA GLY A 136 5.04 12.85 13.95
C GLY A 136 4.95 13.73 12.71
N LYS A 137 6.08 14.01 12.06
CA LYS A 137 6.15 14.82 10.83
C LYS A 137 5.98 14.01 9.54
N LEU A 138 6.02 12.68 9.63
CA LEU A 138 5.93 11.79 8.46
C LEU A 138 4.48 11.53 8.07
N ARG A 139 4.29 11.39 6.76
CA ARG A 139 3.05 11.00 6.10
C ARG A 139 3.32 9.78 5.24
N ILE A 140 2.73 8.65 5.63
CA ILE A 140 2.89 7.35 4.98
C ILE A 140 1.54 6.97 4.36
N LEU A 141 1.53 6.62 3.10
CA LEU A 141 0.32 6.25 2.37
C LEU A 141 0.41 4.81 1.89
N ASP A 142 -0.63 4.05 2.20
CA ASP A 142 -0.89 2.71 1.69
C ASP A 142 -2.34 2.64 1.24
N LEU A 143 -2.59 2.33 -0.02
CA LEU A 143 -3.93 2.26 -0.62
C LEU A 143 -4.30 0.84 -1.06
N GLY A 144 -3.49 -0.17 -0.73
CA GLY A 144 -3.67 -1.51 -1.28
C GLY A 144 -3.64 -1.46 -2.81
N ASP A 145 -4.62 -2.08 -3.45
CA ASP A 145 -4.71 -2.15 -4.92
C ASP A 145 -5.72 -1.13 -5.50
N LEU A 146 -5.94 -0.01 -4.81
CA LEU A 146 -6.88 1.02 -5.22
C LEU A 146 -6.63 1.46 -6.68
N THR A 147 -7.68 1.53 -7.47
CA THR A 147 -7.61 1.73 -8.91
C THR A 147 -7.57 3.21 -9.33
N ARG A 148 -7.14 3.47 -10.56
CA ARG A 148 -6.88 4.82 -11.11
C ARG A 148 -8.07 5.76 -11.04
N ASP A 149 -9.29 5.25 -11.22
CA ASP A 149 -10.52 6.03 -11.08
C ASP A 149 -10.67 6.58 -9.66
N LYS A 150 -10.41 5.76 -8.64
CA LYS A 150 -10.46 6.17 -7.23
C LYS A 150 -9.27 7.04 -6.82
N GLU A 151 -8.10 6.77 -7.36
CA GLU A 151 -6.94 7.66 -7.20
C GLU A 151 -7.24 9.07 -7.71
N ALA A 152 -7.90 9.19 -8.87
CA ALA A 152 -8.31 10.48 -9.43
C ALA A 152 -9.31 11.20 -8.51
N GLU A 153 -10.29 10.50 -7.93
CA GLU A 153 -11.23 11.08 -6.96
C GLU A 153 -10.52 11.63 -5.71
N LEU A 154 -9.38 11.06 -5.31
CA LEU A 154 -8.60 11.52 -4.15
C LEU A 154 -7.82 12.80 -4.42
N VAL A 155 -7.42 13.05 -5.66
CA VAL A 155 -6.50 14.14 -5.98
C VAL A 155 -7.07 15.18 -6.94
N CYS A 156 -8.27 14.98 -7.49
CA CYS A 156 -8.89 15.89 -8.43
C CYS A 156 -10.26 16.41 -7.96
N PRO A 157 -10.58 17.68 -8.25
CA PRO A 157 -9.70 18.74 -8.76
C PRO A 157 -8.69 19.23 -7.72
N ARG A 158 -8.93 18.89 -6.45
CA ARG A 158 -8.10 19.25 -5.29
C ARG A 158 -7.50 18.00 -4.67
N ASN A 159 -6.21 18.07 -4.40
CA ASN A 159 -5.52 17.00 -3.71
C ASN A 159 -5.99 16.90 -2.25
N LYS A 160 -6.81 15.90 -1.94
CA LYS A 160 -7.34 15.66 -0.59
C LYS A 160 -6.31 15.07 0.37
N LEU A 161 -5.22 14.50 -0.16
CA LEU A 161 -4.19 13.83 0.62
C LEU A 161 -3.04 14.74 1.03
N GLY A 162 -2.68 15.72 0.18
CA GLY A 162 -1.46 16.52 0.31
C GLY A 162 -0.20 15.74 -0.11
N LEU A 163 0.97 16.29 0.21
CA LEU A 163 2.26 15.66 -0.09
C LEU A 163 2.52 14.46 0.82
N ILE A 164 3.13 13.42 0.28
CA ILE A 164 3.43 12.16 0.98
C ILE A 164 4.95 11.99 1.10
N ASP A 165 5.42 11.50 2.24
CA ASP A 165 6.84 11.20 2.42
C ASP A 165 7.16 9.78 1.97
N ILE A 166 6.33 8.81 2.37
CA ILE A 166 6.53 7.39 2.06
C ILE A 166 5.26 6.86 1.40
N PHE A 167 5.40 6.31 0.21
CA PHE A 167 4.31 5.70 -0.54
C PHE A 167 4.57 4.20 -0.69
N VAL A 168 3.71 3.37 -0.12
CA VAL A 168 3.61 1.96 -0.50
C VAL A 168 2.90 1.94 -1.84
N VAL A 169 3.60 1.50 -2.87
CA VAL A 169 3.15 1.64 -4.26
C VAL A 169 1.88 0.82 -4.47
N SER A 170 0.81 1.48 -4.85
CA SER A 170 -0.49 0.83 -5.04
C SER A 170 -0.40 -0.31 -6.06
N HIS A 171 -1.13 -1.40 -5.78
CA HIS A 171 -1.31 -2.52 -6.69
C HIS A 171 0.02 -3.09 -7.20
N HIS A 172 1.01 -3.20 -6.29
CA HIS A 172 2.33 -3.75 -6.59
C HIS A 172 3.07 -3.04 -7.75
N GLY A 173 2.66 -1.82 -8.11
CA GLY A 173 3.12 -1.14 -9.33
C GLY A 173 2.46 -1.65 -10.61
N TRP A 174 1.21 -2.12 -10.55
CA TRP A 174 0.44 -2.55 -11.72
C TRP A 174 -0.15 -1.35 -12.46
N TYR A 175 -0.31 -1.49 -13.79
CA TYR A 175 -0.78 -0.41 -14.67
C TYR A 175 -2.22 0.07 -14.39
N GLN A 176 -3.03 -0.67 -13.66
CA GLN A 176 -4.40 -0.28 -13.27
C GLN A 176 -4.44 0.74 -12.12
N SER A 177 -3.29 1.03 -11.53
CA SER A 177 -3.10 1.99 -10.46
C SER A 177 -1.90 2.90 -10.78
N ASN A 178 -1.54 3.81 -9.86
CA ASN A 178 -0.40 4.72 -10.00
C ASN A 178 -0.55 5.70 -11.18
N SER A 179 -1.73 6.27 -11.35
CA SER A 179 -1.99 7.24 -12.41
C SER A 179 -1.07 8.47 -12.30
N LEU A 180 -0.72 9.07 -13.44
CA LEU A 180 0.15 10.24 -13.49
C LEU A 180 -0.38 11.39 -12.62
N VAL A 181 -1.70 11.63 -12.66
CA VAL A 181 -2.34 12.69 -11.88
C VAL A 181 -2.24 12.43 -10.38
N PHE A 182 -2.34 11.17 -9.97
CA PHE A 182 -2.25 10.76 -8.58
C PHE A 182 -0.81 10.85 -8.07
N VAL A 183 0.13 10.19 -8.72
CA VAL A 183 1.53 10.15 -8.29
C VAL A 183 2.15 11.55 -8.26
N ASN A 184 1.85 12.40 -9.24
CA ASN A 184 2.28 13.80 -9.22
C ASN A 184 1.59 14.62 -8.12
N GLY A 185 0.31 14.33 -7.84
CA GLY A 185 -0.45 15.01 -6.79
C GLY A 185 0.10 14.74 -5.39
N ILE A 186 0.38 13.48 -5.07
CA ILE A 186 0.96 13.10 -3.77
C ILE A 186 2.47 13.34 -3.71
N ALA A 187 3.17 13.36 -4.84
CA ALA A 187 4.59 13.62 -5.01
C ALA A 187 5.44 12.98 -3.89
N PRO A 188 5.52 11.65 -3.80
CA PRO A 188 6.19 10.96 -2.71
C PRO A 188 7.70 11.22 -2.72
N ARG A 189 8.33 11.25 -1.53
CA ARG A 189 9.79 11.32 -1.40
C ARG A 189 10.42 9.96 -1.58
N VAL A 190 9.80 8.93 -1.02
CA VAL A 190 10.24 7.54 -1.20
C VAL A 190 9.04 6.69 -1.57
N ALA A 191 9.21 5.86 -2.58
CA ALA A 191 8.25 4.84 -2.97
C ALA A 191 8.84 3.45 -2.69
N VAL A 192 8.04 2.58 -2.11
CA VAL A 192 8.38 1.17 -1.86
C VAL A 192 7.39 0.31 -2.62
N MET A 193 7.88 -0.41 -3.61
CA MET A 193 7.07 -1.27 -4.47
C MET A 193 7.18 -2.71 -3.98
N ASP A 194 6.07 -3.24 -3.50
CA ASP A 194 5.93 -4.61 -2.98
C ASP A 194 5.55 -5.62 -4.09
N ASN A 195 6.14 -5.43 -5.26
CA ASN A 195 5.91 -6.27 -6.44
C ASN A 195 6.42 -7.71 -6.26
N GLY A 196 5.78 -8.63 -6.97
CA GLY A 196 6.33 -9.96 -7.26
C GLY A 196 7.22 -9.93 -8.50
N ALA A 197 7.93 -11.03 -8.79
CA ALA A 197 8.73 -11.14 -10.02
C ALA A 197 7.86 -11.09 -11.28
N LYS A 198 6.65 -11.67 -11.22
CA LYS A 198 5.69 -11.79 -12.34
C LYS A 198 4.40 -11.00 -12.12
N LYS A 199 4.29 -10.23 -11.06
CA LYS A 199 3.10 -9.41 -10.73
C LYS A 199 3.56 -8.02 -10.28
N GLY A 200 3.08 -7.01 -10.94
CA GLY A 200 3.43 -5.63 -10.65
C GLY A 200 4.76 -5.17 -11.27
N GLY A 201 5.13 -3.94 -10.97
CA GLY A 201 6.32 -3.32 -11.57
C GLY A 201 6.21 -3.19 -13.08
N THR A 202 5.00 -2.89 -13.60
CA THR A 202 4.78 -2.69 -15.04
C THR A 202 5.52 -1.46 -15.54
N PRO A 203 6.02 -1.45 -16.79
CA PRO A 203 6.78 -0.33 -17.34
C PRO A 203 6.07 1.01 -17.19
N SER A 204 4.77 1.07 -17.47
CA SER A 204 3.99 2.32 -17.40
C SER A 204 3.87 2.88 -15.98
N ALA A 205 3.64 2.02 -14.97
CA ALA A 205 3.58 2.45 -13.58
C ALA A 205 4.97 2.85 -13.06
N TRP A 206 5.99 2.07 -13.40
CA TRP A 206 7.37 2.37 -13.04
C TRP A 206 7.83 3.73 -13.57
N ASP A 207 7.57 4.02 -14.85
CA ASP A 207 7.90 5.30 -15.50
C ASP A 207 7.26 6.52 -14.81
N ILE A 208 6.00 6.36 -14.37
CA ILE A 208 5.29 7.44 -13.69
C ILE A 208 5.89 7.68 -12.30
N ILE A 209 6.17 6.60 -11.57
CA ILE A 209 6.69 6.69 -10.20
C ILE A 209 8.13 7.22 -10.20
N GLU A 210 8.98 6.70 -11.09
CA GLU A 210 10.39 7.11 -11.20
C GLU A 210 10.54 8.60 -11.51
N LYS A 211 9.61 9.15 -12.30
CA LYS A 211 9.58 10.57 -12.69
C LYS A 211 8.82 11.47 -11.71
N SER A 212 8.43 10.95 -10.55
CA SER A 212 7.74 11.77 -9.54
C SER A 212 8.61 12.94 -9.08
N PRO A 213 8.05 14.17 -8.97
CA PRO A 213 8.86 15.40 -8.86
C PRO A 213 9.66 15.54 -7.55
N ARG A 214 9.32 14.80 -6.50
CA ARG A 214 10.02 14.83 -5.20
C ARG A 214 10.75 13.53 -4.89
N LEU A 215 10.82 12.58 -5.82
CA LEU A 215 11.34 11.25 -5.53
C LEU A 215 12.85 11.28 -5.18
N GLU A 216 13.19 10.79 -4.00
CA GLU A 216 14.55 10.62 -3.48
C GLU A 216 15.00 9.16 -3.53
N GLY A 217 14.05 8.24 -3.68
CA GLY A 217 14.32 6.81 -3.80
C GLY A 217 13.10 5.98 -4.15
N LEU A 218 13.32 5.02 -5.04
CA LEU A 218 12.39 3.93 -5.35
C LEU A 218 13.05 2.62 -4.91
N TRP A 219 12.28 1.77 -4.22
CA TRP A 219 12.70 0.46 -3.75
C TRP A 219 11.77 -0.60 -4.29
N GLN A 220 12.29 -1.75 -4.69
CA GLN A 220 11.50 -2.87 -5.20
C GLN A 220 11.72 -4.13 -4.36
N LEU A 221 10.64 -4.84 -4.07
CA LEU A 221 10.73 -6.10 -3.35
C LEU A 221 11.32 -7.19 -4.26
N HIS A 222 10.89 -7.23 -5.52
CA HIS A 222 11.42 -8.13 -6.54
C HIS A 222 11.85 -7.37 -7.80
N PHE A 223 12.79 -7.95 -8.54
CA PHE A 223 13.01 -7.61 -9.93
C PHE A 223 11.74 -7.94 -10.71
N SER A 224 11.20 -6.99 -11.46
CA SER A 224 10.04 -7.22 -12.34
C SER A 224 10.48 -7.82 -13.66
N GLU A 225 10.04 -9.04 -13.98
CA GLU A 225 10.31 -9.68 -15.26
C GLU A 225 9.69 -8.89 -16.43
N GLU A 226 8.47 -8.34 -16.23
CA GLU A 226 7.80 -7.50 -17.22
C GLU A 226 8.51 -6.16 -17.43
N GLY A 227 9.06 -5.58 -16.36
CA GLY A 227 9.85 -4.35 -16.41
C GLY A 227 11.17 -4.52 -17.16
N GLY A 228 11.72 -5.73 -17.17
CA GLY A 228 12.99 -6.04 -17.83
C GLY A 228 14.14 -5.14 -17.35
N ALA A 229 15.17 -5.02 -18.17
CA ALA A 229 16.36 -4.23 -17.79
C ALA A 229 16.10 -2.72 -17.68
N ALA A 230 15.06 -2.21 -18.35
CA ALA A 230 14.83 -0.77 -18.46
C ALA A 230 13.95 -0.19 -17.35
N HIS A 231 13.08 -0.99 -16.72
CA HIS A 231 12.08 -0.53 -15.77
C HIS A 231 12.21 -1.25 -14.42
N ASN A 232 13.45 -1.37 -13.96
CA ASN A 232 13.80 -1.81 -12.61
C ASN A 232 14.84 -0.85 -12.04
N VAL A 233 14.81 -0.67 -10.73
CA VAL A 233 15.85 0.14 -10.06
C VAL A 233 17.21 -0.58 -10.06
N ALA A 234 18.27 0.15 -9.75
CA ALA A 234 19.57 -0.45 -9.58
C ALA A 234 19.52 -1.60 -8.56
N SER A 235 20.26 -2.69 -8.84
CA SER A 235 20.19 -3.94 -8.08
C SER A 235 20.29 -3.75 -6.55
N GLU A 236 21.00 -2.77 -6.07
CA GLU A 236 21.15 -2.52 -4.63
C GLU A 236 19.84 -2.10 -3.94
N PHE A 237 18.87 -1.59 -4.69
CA PHE A 237 17.53 -1.20 -4.21
C PHE A 237 16.47 -2.29 -4.40
N ILE A 238 16.85 -3.45 -4.93
CA ILE A 238 15.98 -4.63 -5.10
C ILE A 238 16.31 -5.64 -4.01
N ALA A 239 15.30 -6.13 -3.29
CA ALA A 239 15.52 -7.14 -2.25
C ALA A 239 15.73 -8.54 -2.85
N ASN A 240 14.94 -8.93 -3.85
CA ASN A 240 15.02 -10.22 -4.52
C ASN A 240 15.31 -9.99 -6.01
N PRO A 241 16.57 -10.16 -6.46
CA PRO A 241 16.95 -9.97 -7.86
C PRO A 241 16.37 -11.06 -8.75
N GLU A 242 16.54 -10.90 -10.05
CA GLU A 242 16.07 -11.85 -11.07
C GLU A 242 16.46 -13.30 -10.74
N GLY A 243 15.49 -14.20 -10.88
CA GLY A 243 15.70 -15.63 -10.60
C GLY A 243 15.89 -16.00 -9.13
N SER A 244 15.77 -15.06 -8.20
CA SER A 244 15.94 -15.30 -6.77
C SER A 244 14.61 -15.24 -6.02
N ASP A 245 14.34 -16.28 -5.22
CA ASP A 245 13.26 -16.31 -4.23
C ASP A 245 13.81 -16.64 -2.83
N ALA A 246 14.79 -15.85 -2.41
CA ALA A 246 15.47 -16.03 -1.13
C ALA A 246 14.70 -15.41 0.06
N ALA A 247 13.46 -14.97 -0.15
CA ALA A 247 12.62 -14.31 0.85
C ALA A 247 13.32 -13.13 1.55
N ASN A 248 14.12 -12.38 0.80
CA ASN A 248 14.67 -11.12 1.29
C ASN A 248 13.56 -10.08 1.45
N TYR A 249 13.78 -9.12 2.32
CA TYR A 249 12.80 -8.09 2.65
C TYR A 249 13.44 -6.69 2.67
N LEU A 250 12.59 -5.71 2.49
CA LEU A 250 12.88 -4.31 2.79
C LEU A 250 12.30 -3.98 4.17
N LYS A 251 13.09 -3.30 5.00
CA LYS A 251 12.65 -2.81 6.31
C LYS A 251 12.70 -1.30 6.33
N LEU A 252 11.56 -0.67 6.51
CA LEU A 252 11.46 0.75 6.75
C LEU A 252 11.43 1.01 8.26
N THR A 253 12.28 1.94 8.72
CA THR A 253 12.28 2.41 10.11
C THR A 253 12.07 3.92 10.08
N ALA A 254 11.11 4.40 10.86
CA ALA A 254 10.71 5.81 10.88
C ALA A 254 10.80 6.39 12.30
N TRP A 255 11.05 7.71 12.38
CA TRP A 255 11.10 8.45 13.64
C TRP A 255 10.14 9.66 13.58
N PRO A 256 9.57 10.07 14.75
CA PRO A 256 8.58 11.15 14.78
C PRO A 256 9.12 12.52 14.32
N ASP A 257 10.42 12.69 14.31
CA ASP A 257 11.09 13.92 13.85
C ASP A 257 11.06 14.12 12.33
N GLY A 258 10.62 13.08 11.58
CA GLY A 258 10.51 13.09 10.12
C GLY A 258 11.67 12.41 9.40
N ASN A 259 12.61 11.85 10.15
CA ASN A 259 13.67 11.01 9.60
C ASN A 259 13.16 9.59 9.43
N PHE A 260 13.68 8.89 8.43
CA PHE A 260 13.43 7.46 8.24
C PHE A 260 14.55 6.80 7.44
N GLU A 261 14.57 5.49 7.43
CA GLU A 261 15.53 4.70 6.67
C GLU A 261 14.88 3.47 6.05
N VAL A 262 15.43 3.03 4.95
CA VAL A 262 15.08 1.75 4.31
C VAL A 262 16.33 0.87 4.29
N PHE A 263 16.18 -0.33 4.85
CA PHE A 263 17.19 -1.38 4.91
C PHE A 263 16.83 -2.51 3.94
N ASN A 264 17.81 -2.96 3.17
CA ASN A 264 17.69 -4.12 2.29
C ASN A 264 18.39 -5.33 2.92
N SER A 265 17.62 -6.37 3.23
CA SER A 265 18.15 -7.56 3.93
C SER A 265 19.11 -8.39 3.08
N ARG A 266 19.08 -8.29 1.75
CA ARG A 266 20.02 -8.95 0.85
C ARG A 266 21.39 -8.29 0.87
N THR A 267 21.42 -6.97 0.69
CA THR A 267 22.69 -6.23 0.56
C THR A 267 23.24 -5.76 1.90
N GLN A 268 22.47 -5.87 2.98
CA GLN A 268 22.77 -5.36 4.32
C GLN A 268 23.00 -3.83 4.34
N LYS A 269 22.55 -3.12 3.30
CA LYS A 269 22.69 -1.67 3.18
C LYS A 269 21.45 -0.96 3.72
N THR A 270 21.68 0.19 4.32
CA THR A 270 20.66 1.13 4.78
C THR A 270 20.84 2.47 4.08
N LYS A 271 19.75 3.02 3.52
CA LYS A 271 19.73 4.41 3.04
C LYS A 271 18.83 5.24 3.96
N ARG A 272 19.38 6.34 4.47
CA ARG A 272 18.68 7.29 5.34
C ARG A 272 18.13 8.46 4.54
N TYR A 273 16.98 8.96 4.98
CA TYR A 273 16.26 10.09 4.43
C TYR A 273 15.96 11.05 5.57
N SER A 274 16.47 12.27 5.48
CA SER A 274 16.25 13.29 6.49
C SER A 274 15.14 14.25 6.06
N LEU A 275 14.39 14.77 7.02
CA LEU A 275 13.45 15.86 6.77
C LEU A 275 14.25 17.06 6.26
N ARG A 276 13.83 17.63 5.15
CA ARG A 276 14.40 18.88 4.59
C ARG A 276 13.57 20.08 4.99
#